data_ed6907bb4e2eee77732280d3c04604ab
#
_entry.id   ed6907bb4e2eee77732280d3c04604ab
#
_cell.length_a   1.000
_cell.length_b   1.000
_cell.length_c   1.000
_cell.angle_alpha   90.00
_cell.angle_beta   90.00
_cell.angle_gamma   90.00
#
_symmetry.space_group_name_H-M   'P 1'
#
loop_
_entity.id
_entity.type
_entity.pdbx_description
1 polymer ?
#
loop_
_entity_poly.entity_id
_entity_poly.type
_entity_poly.pdbx_seq_one_letter_code
_entity_poly.pdbx_strand_id
1 'polypeptide(L)'
;DPEDGNPPRPATYPGSMPLSFVREGAFLVDLTGATYALLHGGPATQLTGAAFCGRTLGVGECAFEPSLTGDASVNAIPLCLRTGDSEYVLLDPTDRGETLLAWLGFLANLEQDGCAPYAGTEVESAQGMLVPLLLCGAKARDVLADYVKSPSDLPRPGRVAQIKLDSILCVVAAAPLPHAGVDAFLVFVSPAQAT
;
A
#
# COMPACT_ATOMS: atom_id res chain seq x y z
N ASP A 1 -22.47 12.23 -0.04
CA ASP A 1 -22.62 13.45 0.77
C ASP A 1 -21.26 14.00 1.12
N PRO A 2 -20.98 15.29 0.89
CA PRO A 2 -19.66 15.88 1.11
C PRO A 2 -19.46 16.38 2.55
N GLU A 3 -20.07 15.77 3.54
CA GLU A 3 -20.03 16.31 4.92
C GLU A 3 -18.80 15.91 5.74
N ASP A 4 -17.93 15.02 5.27
CA ASP A 4 -16.84 14.48 6.10
C ASP A 4 -15.42 14.90 5.71
N GLY A 5 -15.23 15.94 4.90
CA GLY A 5 -13.89 16.47 4.57
C GLY A 5 -13.01 15.55 3.71
N ASN A 6 -13.45 14.34 3.41
CA ASN A 6 -12.81 13.46 2.45
C ASN A 6 -13.28 13.81 1.03
N PRO A 7 -12.38 13.78 0.02
CA PRO A 7 -12.80 13.96 -1.36
C PRO A 7 -13.89 12.92 -1.69
N PRO A 8 -15.00 13.33 -2.35
CA PRO A 8 -16.11 12.44 -2.62
C PRO A 8 -15.64 11.26 -3.47
N ARG A 9 -15.72 10.06 -2.90
CA ARG A 9 -15.48 8.82 -3.67
C ARG A 9 -16.68 8.62 -4.59
N PRO A 10 -16.49 8.51 -5.91
CA PRO A 10 -17.58 8.18 -6.81
C PRO A 10 -18.10 6.78 -6.45
N ALA A 11 -19.38 6.68 -6.11
CA ALA A 11 -20.03 5.40 -5.80
C ALA A 11 -20.15 4.49 -7.03
N THR A 12 -20.18 5.06 -8.21
CA THR A 12 -20.22 4.35 -9.51
C THR A 12 -19.61 5.20 -10.60
N TYR A 13 -18.93 4.54 -11.54
CA TYR A 13 -18.51 5.18 -12.78
C TYR A 13 -19.50 4.81 -13.89
N PRO A 14 -19.87 5.73 -14.79
CA PRO A 14 -20.65 5.39 -15.97
C PRO A 14 -19.85 4.41 -16.85
N GLY A 15 -20.41 3.23 -17.07
CA GLY A 15 -19.75 2.13 -17.76
C GLY A 15 -19.00 1.22 -16.80
N SER A 16 -19.75 0.36 -16.07
CA SER A 16 -19.13 -0.71 -15.28
C SER A 16 -18.27 -1.59 -16.20
N MET A 17 -16.94 -1.59 -15.99
CA MET A 17 -16.08 -2.53 -16.69
C MET A 17 -16.41 -3.96 -16.23
N PRO A 18 -16.69 -4.88 -17.14
CA PRO A 18 -16.91 -6.27 -16.76
C PRO A 18 -15.62 -6.85 -16.17
N LEU A 19 -15.74 -7.71 -15.16
CA LEU A 19 -14.61 -8.42 -14.54
C LEU A 19 -13.77 -9.22 -15.56
N SER A 20 -14.32 -9.59 -16.70
CA SER A 20 -13.59 -10.19 -17.83
C SER A 20 -12.43 -9.30 -18.30
N PHE A 21 -12.56 -7.98 -18.19
CA PHE A 21 -11.51 -7.05 -18.60
C PHE A 21 -10.23 -7.20 -17.78
N VAL A 22 -10.33 -7.60 -16.51
CA VAL A 22 -9.17 -7.92 -15.66
C VAL A 22 -8.36 -9.08 -16.22
N ARG A 23 -9.05 -10.06 -16.83
CA ARG A 23 -8.43 -11.26 -17.40
C ARG A 23 -7.88 -11.08 -18.80
N GLU A 24 -8.33 -10.07 -19.53
CA GLU A 24 -8.02 -9.87 -20.94
C GLU A 24 -7.24 -8.58 -21.24
N GLY A 25 -7.28 -7.63 -20.31
CA GLY A 25 -6.69 -6.30 -20.46
C GLY A 25 -5.90 -5.83 -19.25
N ALA A 26 -5.82 -4.51 -19.13
CA ALA A 26 -5.33 -3.80 -17.95
C ALA A 26 -6.21 -2.59 -17.69
N PHE A 27 -6.33 -2.19 -16.43
CA PHE A 27 -7.05 -0.99 -16.03
C PHE A 27 -6.26 -0.24 -14.96
N LEU A 28 -6.38 1.07 -14.97
CA LEU A 28 -5.78 1.97 -14.01
C LEU A 28 -6.87 2.49 -13.07
N VAL A 29 -6.59 2.45 -11.77
CA VAL A 29 -7.46 2.98 -10.73
C VAL A 29 -6.70 4.02 -9.95
N ASP A 30 -7.27 5.19 -9.81
CA ASP A 30 -6.79 6.21 -8.88
C ASP A 30 -7.25 5.84 -7.46
N LEU A 31 -6.29 5.64 -6.57
CA LEU A 31 -6.52 5.35 -5.15
C LEU A 31 -6.35 6.59 -4.26
N THR A 32 -6.39 7.79 -4.82
CA THR A 32 -6.43 9.02 -4.03
C THR A 32 -7.57 8.96 -3.02
N GLY A 33 -7.26 9.23 -1.75
CA GLY A 33 -8.22 9.09 -0.63
C GLY A 33 -8.28 7.68 0.00
N ALA A 34 -7.55 6.69 -0.54
CA ALA A 34 -7.25 5.49 0.24
C ALA A 34 -6.39 5.84 1.45
N THR A 35 -6.49 5.07 2.53
CA THR A 35 -5.58 5.25 3.66
C THR A 35 -4.16 4.90 3.23
N TYR A 36 -3.31 5.91 3.23
CA TYR A 36 -1.90 5.81 2.91
C TYR A 36 -1.11 6.32 4.10
N ALA A 37 -0.30 5.47 4.71
CA ALA A 37 0.42 5.77 5.93
C ALA A 37 1.89 5.40 5.84
N LEU A 38 2.72 6.15 6.54
CA LEU A 38 4.11 5.87 6.79
C LEU A 38 4.26 5.44 8.25
N LEU A 39 4.92 4.32 8.46
CA LEU A 39 5.31 3.82 9.77
C LEU A 39 6.83 3.75 9.79
N HIS A 40 7.48 4.54 10.66
CA HIS A 40 8.93 4.61 10.70
C HIS A 40 9.48 4.81 12.12
N GLY A 41 10.79 4.68 12.25
CA GLY A 41 11.51 4.80 13.52
C GLY A 41 12.15 3.48 13.96
N GLY A 42 13.07 3.55 14.92
CA GLY A 42 13.88 2.39 15.34
C GLY A 42 13.08 1.10 15.63
N PRO A 43 12.00 1.15 16.42
CA PRO A 43 11.18 -0.03 16.75
C PRO A 43 10.12 -0.40 15.70
N ALA A 44 10.06 0.25 14.52
CA ALA A 44 9.01 0.01 13.52
C ALA A 44 8.87 -1.46 13.12
N THR A 45 9.99 -2.19 12.97
CA THR A 45 9.96 -3.63 12.66
C THR A 45 9.38 -4.47 13.82
N GLN A 46 9.60 -4.07 15.07
CA GLN A 46 9.02 -4.76 16.22
C GLN A 46 7.52 -4.49 16.32
N LEU A 47 7.11 -3.23 16.09
CA LEU A 47 5.71 -2.86 16.09
C LEU A 47 4.94 -3.57 14.96
N THR A 48 5.48 -3.64 13.73
CA THR A 48 4.86 -4.40 12.65
C THR A 48 4.72 -5.88 12.97
N GLY A 49 5.73 -6.48 13.62
CA GLY A 49 5.67 -7.86 14.09
C GLY A 49 4.62 -8.13 15.17
N ALA A 50 4.23 -7.10 15.92
CA ALA A 50 3.16 -7.20 16.92
C ALA A 50 1.77 -6.88 16.36
N ALA A 51 1.70 -5.96 15.38
CA ALA A 51 0.44 -5.48 14.82
C ALA A 51 -0.13 -6.36 13.71
N PHE A 52 0.75 -7.08 12.99
CA PHE A 52 0.38 -7.91 11.85
C PHE A 52 0.70 -9.38 12.11
N CYS A 53 -0.16 -10.26 11.64
CA CYS A 53 -0.02 -11.71 11.86
C CYS A 53 0.67 -12.45 10.70
N GLY A 54 1.16 -11.72 9.71
CA GLY A 54 1.91 -12.28 8.59
C GLY A 54 3.39 -12.53 8.91
N ARG A 55 4.20 -12.63 7.88
CA ARG A 55 5.64 -12.79 8.02
C ARG A 55 6.35 -11.44 8.16
N THR A 56 7.50 -11.43 8.79
CA THR A 56 8.38 -10.26 8.75
C THR A 56 8.86 -10.01 7.32
N LEU A 57 8.56 -8.84 6.76
CA LEU A 57 9.01 -8.44 5.43
C LEU A 57 10.50 -8.08 5.46
N GLY A 58 11.24 -8.50 4.44
CA GLY A 58 12.56 -7.95 4.14
C GLY A 58 12.46 -6.59 3.44
N VAL A 59 13.52 -5.79 3.48
CA VAL A 59 13.58 -4.53 2.73
C VAL A 59 13.39 -4.81 1.24
N GLY A 60 12.53 -4.03 0.58
CA GLY A 60 12.14 -4.25 -0.81
C GLY A 60 11.07 -5.34 -1.00
N GLU A 61 10.42 -5.79 0.07
CA GLU A 61 9.29 -6.72 0.01
C GLU A 61 7.96 -6.03 0.29
N CYS A 62 6.89 -6.60 -0.26
CA CYS A 62 5.52 -6.22 0.05
C CYS A 62 4.61 -7.44 0.15
N ALA A 63 3.58 -7.34 0.99
CA ALA A 63 2.54 -8.34 1.15
C ALA A 63 1.26 -7.73 1.70
N PHE A 64 0.14 -8.39 1.49
CA PHE A 64 -1.08 -8.12 2.25
C PHE A 64 -0.93 -8.73 3.64
N GLU A 65 -0.95 -7.89 4.66
CA GLU A 65 -0.68 -8.28 6.04
C GLU A 65 -1.93 -8.03 6.91
N PRO A 66 -2.60 -9.10 7.38
CA PRO A 66 -3.73 -8.93 8.29
C PRO A 66 -3.28 -8.33 9.62
N SER A 67 -3.93 -7.23 10.03
CA SER A 67 -3.81 -6.65 11.36
C SER A 67 -4.90 -7.20 12.27
N LEU A 68 -4.54 -7.60 13.47
CA LEU A 68 -5.47 -8.11 14.47
C LEU A 68 -5.55 -7.16 15.66
N THR A 69 -6.73 -7.06 16.23
CA THR A 69 -6.96 -6.42 17.52
C THR A 69 -6.70 -7.40 18.67
N GLY A 70 -6.70 -6.90 19.91
CA GLY A 70 -6.38 -7.70 21.10
C GLY A 70 -7.33 -8.89 21.37
N ASP A 71 -8.51 -8.89 20.75
CA ASP A 71 -9.50 -10.00 20.79
C ASP A 71 -9.36 -10.96 19.60
N ALA A 72 -8.29 -10.82 18.81
CA ALA A 72 -8.00 -11.58 17.60
C ALA A 72 -8.99 -11.33 16.43
N SER A 73 -9.78 -10.28 16.49
CA SER A 73 -10.60 -9.85 15.34
C SER A 73 -9.71 -9.21 14.25
N VAL A 74 -10.05 -9.46 12.98
CA VAL A 74 -9.36 -8.81 11.86
C VAL A 74 -9.74 -7.32 11.83
N ASN A 75 -8.75 -6.48 12.03
CA ASN A 75 -8.90 -5.04 11.98
C ASN A 75 -8.89 -4.53 10.53
N ALA A 76 -7.83 -4.84 9.78
CA ALA A 76 -7.63 -4.46 8.39
C ALA A 76 -6.66 -5.44 7.69
N ILE A 77 -6.60 -5.38 6.37
CA ILE A 77 -5.63 -6.15 5.56
C ILE A 77 -4.96 -5.21 4.56
N PRO A 78 -4.12 -4.28 5.04
CA PRO A 78 -3.40 -3.36 4.14
C PRO A 78 -2.38 -4.10 3.29
N LEU A 79 -2.02 -3.50 2.16
CA LEU A 79 -0.75 -3.83 1.52
C LEU A 79 0.36 -3.12 2.29
N CYS A 80 1.25 -3.91 2.89
CA CYS A 80 2.43 -3.44 3.59
C CYS A 80 3.64 -3.53 2.67
N LEU A 81 4.41 -2.45 2.58
CA LEU A 81 5.67 -2.37 1.85
C LEU A 81 6.77 -2.04 2.83
N ARG A 82 7.84 -2.81 2.87
CA ARG A 82 9.04 -2.42 3.63
C ARG A 82 10.01 -1.71 2.70
N THR A 83 10.09 -0.38 2.84
CA THR A 83 10.88 0.50 1.97
C THR A 83 12.28 0.79 2.53
N GLY A 84 12.47 0.58 3.84
CA GLY A 84 13.74 0.77 4.51
C GLY A 84 13.95 -0.18 5.69
N ASP A 85 15.08 -0.07 6.38
CA ASP A 85 15.38 -0.90 7.55
C ASP A 85 14.35 -0.74 8.67
N SER A 86 13.88 0.49 8.87
CA SER A 86 12.91 0.89 9.89
C SER A 86 11.79 1.73 9.28
N GLU A 87 11.37 1.41 8.04
CA GLU A 87 10.37 2.17 7.33
C GLU A 87 9.42 1.25 6.57
N TYR A 88 8.12 1.48 6.77
CA TYR A 88 7.04 0.75 6.13
C TYR A 88 6.01 1.72 5.56
N VAL A 89 5.52 1.40 4.39
CA VAL A 89 4.36 2.06 3.77
C VAL A 89 3.18 1.12 3.86
N LEU A 90 2.05 1.64 4.30
CA LEU A 90 0.79 0.92 4.43
C LEU A 90 -0.23 1.55 3.51
N LEU A 91 -0.89 0.75 2.69
CA LEU A 91 -1.98 1.20 1.82
C LEU A 91 -3.21 0.33 2.06
N ASP A 92 -4.30 0.95 2.49
CA ASP A 92 -5.60 0.32 2.64
C ASP A 92 -6.67 1.11 1.86
N PRO A 93 -7.21 0.56 0.77
CA PRO A 93 -8.26 1.22 -0.01
C PRO A 93 -9.65 1.07 0.60
N THR A 94 -9.79 0.36 1.73
CA THR A 94 -11.07 0.12 2.40
C THR A 94 -11.39 1.22 3.43
N ASP A 95 -12.58 1.17 3.99
CA ASP A 95 -13.01 2.03 5.10
C ASP A 95 -12.38 1.66 6.46
N ARG A 96 -11.57 0.59 6.48
CA ARG A 96 -10.87 0.11 7.68
C ARG A 96 -9.55 0.84 7.96
N GLY A 97 -9.07 1.64 7.02
CA GLY A 97 -7.78 2.31 7.12
C GLY A 97 -7.64 3.23 8.34
N GLU A 98 -8.68 4.00 8.68
CA GLU A 98 -8.66 4.87 9.86
C GLU A 98 -8.57 4.06 11.16
N THR A 99 -9.31 2.96 11.25
CA THR A 99 -9.25 2.04 12.39
C THR A 99 -7.87 1.40 12.51
N LEU A 100 -7.25 1.06 11.39
CA LEU A 100 -5.87 0.57 11.35
C LEU A 100 -4.90 1.62 11.90
N LEU A 101 -4.97 2.87 11.44
CA LEU A 101 -4.10 3.94 11.92
C LEU A 101 -4.28 4.20 13.41
N ALA A 102 -5.52 4.22 13.90
CA ALA A 102 -5.80 4.39 15.33
C ALA A 102 -5.20 3.24 16.16
N TRP A 103 -5.30 2.00 15.67
CA TRP A 103 -4.72 0.83 16.32
C TRP A 103 -3.19 0.88 16.34
N LEU A 104 -2.55 1.20 15.24
CA LEU A 104 -1.09 1.33 15.16
C LEU A 104 -0.58 2.47 16.04
N GLY A 105 -1.29 3.61 16.06
CA GLY A 105 -0.99 4.73 16.94
C GLY A 105 -1.13 4.36 18.41
N PHE A 106 -2.15 3.58 18.78
CA PHE A 106 -2.29 3.04 20.14
C PHE A 106 -1.10 2.15 20.52
N LEU A 107 -0.72 1.20 19.65
CA LEU A 107 0.43 0.32 19.89
C LEU A 107 1.74 1.10 20.00
N ALA A 108 1.99 2.07 19.12
CA ALA A 108 3.20 2.89 19.12
C ALA A 108 3.40 3.64 20.47
N ASN A 109 2.29 4.02 21.12
CA ASN A 109 2.28 4.73 22.39
C ASN A 109 2.01 3.81 23.60
N LEU A 110 2.06 2.49 23.40
CA LEU A 110 1.82 1.54 24.48
C LEU A 110 2.92 1.66 25.53
N GLU A 111 2.50 1.91 26.78
CA GLU A 111 3.37 1.89 27.96
C GLU A 111 2.72 1.05 29.05
N GLN A 112 3.47 0.14 29.61
CA GLN A 112 3.04 -0.70 30.71
C GLN A 112 4.20 -0.91 31.70
N ASP A 113 3.98 -0.61 32.97
CA ASP A 113 4.94 -0.79 34.08
C ASP A 113 6.30 -0.11 33.81
N GLY A 114 6.28 1.07 33.15
CA GLY A 114 7.47 1.80 32.74
C GLY A 114 8.22 1.24 31.54
N CYS A 115 7.64 0.24 30.85
CA CYS A 115 8.15 -0.30 29.61
C CYS A 115 7.34 0.24 28.43
N ALA A 116 8.01 0.90 27.48
CA ALA A 116 7.42 1.39 26.23
C ALA A 116 8.15 0.73 25.03
N PRO A 117 7.75 -0.49 24.63
CA PRO A 117 8.54 -1.32 23.69
C PRO A 117 8.65 -0.72 22.29
N TYR A 118 7.75 0.19 21.92
CA TYR A 118 7.71 0.80 20.60
C TYR A 118 7.99 2.31 20.63
N ALA A 119 8.51 2.82 21.73
CA ALA A 119 8.85 4.24 21.86
C ALA A 119 9.83 4.68 20.75
N GLY A 120 9.48 5.78 20.06
CA GLY A 120 10.24 6.27 18.92
C GLY A 120 9.79 5.67 17.59
N THR A 121 8.68 4.94 17.55
CA THR A 121 7.97 4.63 16.32
C THR A 121 6.93 5.72 16.04
N GLU A 122 6.92 6.22 14.84
CA GLU A 122 5.96 7.21 14.37
C GLU A 122 5.02 6.58 13.33
N VAL A 123 3.74 6.89 13.45
CA VAL A 123 2.69 6.46 12.52
C VAL A 123 2.06 7.72 11.95
N GLU A 124 2.31 8.00 10.70
CA GLU A 124 1.90 9.23 10.04
C GLU A 124 0.97 8.95 8.86
N SER A 125 -0.03 9.82 8.68
CA SER A 125 -0.75 9.85 7.42
C SER A 125 0.17 10.42 6.33
N ALA A 126 0.40 9.64 5.28
CA ALA A 126 1.21 10.06 4.14
C ALA A 126 0.34 10.55 2.96
N GLN A 127 -0.94 10.82 3.22
CA GLN A 127 -1.85 11.37 2.20
C GLN A 127 -1.32 12.70 1.66
N GLY A 128 -1.30 12.82 0.33
CA GLY A 128 -0.78 13.99 -0.36
C GLY A 128 0.75 14.02 -0.56
N MET A 129 1.51 13.10 0.05
CA MET A 129 2.95 12.96 -0.24
C MET A 129 3.17 12.36 -1.63
N LEU A 130 2.49 11.26 -1.92
CA LEU A 130 2.44 10.62 -3.23
C LEU A 130 1.00 10.24 -3.58
N VAL A 131 0.72 10.10 -4.86
CA VAL A 131 -0.56 9.60 -5.38
C VAL A 131 -0.41 8.12 -5.68
N PRO A 132 -1.16 7.24 -5.00
CA PRO A 132 -1.16 5.81 -5.28
C PRO A 132 -2.09 5.52 -6.47
N LEU A 133 -1.53 4.94 -7.51
CA LEU A 133 -2.26 4.45 -8.68
C LEU A 133 -2.15 2.93 -8.73
N LEU A 134 -3.27 2.23 -8.94
CA LEU A 134 -3.30 0.79 -9.13
C LEU A 134 -3.47 0.47 -10.62
N LEU A 135 -2.46 -0.14 -11.24
CA LEU A 135 -2.56 -0.77 -12.54
C LEU A 135 -2.72 -2.29 -12.34
N CYS A 136 -3.85 -2.83 -12.80
CA CYS A 136 -4.17 -4.24 -12.59
C CYS A 136 -4.73 -4.88 -13.86
N GLY A 137 -4.43 -6.17 -14.05
CA GLY A 137 -4.94 -6.97 -15.16
C GLY A 137 -3.89 -7.89 -15.78
N ALA A 138 -4.34 -8.75 -16.69
CA ALA A 138 -3.47 -9.71 -17.38
C ALA A 138 -2.38 -9.03 -18.24
N LYS A 139 -2.64 -7.79 -18.69
CA LYS A 139 -1.68 -7.00 -19.49
C LYS A 139 -1.01 -5.87 -18.69
N ALA A 140 -1.19 -5.83 -17.38
CA ALA A 140 -0.62 -4.74 -16.57
C ALA A 140 0.90 -4.68 -16.66
N ARG A 141 1.57 -5.83 -16.68
CA ARG A 141 3.03 -5.92 -16.83
C ARG A 141 3.49 -5.46 -18.19
N ASP A 142 2.79 -5.85 -19.26
CA ASP A 142 3.12 -5.44 -20.63
C ASP A 142 3.00 -3.93 -20.77
N VAL A 143 1.93 -3.34 -20.22
CA VAL A 143 1.73 -1.88 -20.24
C VAL A 143 2.88 -1.17 -19.55
N LEU A 144 3.31 -1.60 -18.33
CA LEU A 144 4.44 -0.96 -17.64
C LEU A 144 5.78 -1.22 -18.33
N ALA A 145 5.92 -2.35 -19.01
CA ALA A 145 7.14 -2.69 -19.73
C ALA A 145 7.48 -1.70 -20.84
N ASP A 146 6.49 -1.02 -21.42
CA ASP A 146 6.68 0.00 -22.44
C ASP A 146 7.30 1.30 -21.88
N TYR A 147 7.24 1.50 -20.56
CA TYR A 147 7.72 2.71 -19.88
C TYR A 147 9.06 2.53 -19.14
N VAL A 148 9.62 1.33 -19.12
CA VAL A 148 10.92 1.05 -18.47
C VAL A 148 12.01 0.75 -19.52
N LYS A 149 13.26 0.96 -19.14
CA LYS A 149 14.39 0.65 -20.04
C LYS A 149 14.50 -0.85 -20.33
N SER A 150 14.19 -1.67 -19.35
CA SER A 150 14.16 -3.12 -19.47
C SER A 150 12.99 -3.70 -18.68
N PRO A 151 12.22 -4.65 -19.24
CA PRO A 151 11.15 -5.35 -18.51
C PRO A 151 11.63 -6.00 -17.20
N SER A 152 12.92 -6.32 -17.09
CA SER A 152 13.52 -6.84 -15.85
C SER A 152 13.61 -5.83 -14.71
N ASP A 153 13.46 -4.52 -15.00
CA ASP A 153 13.46 -3.47 -13.99
C ASP A 153 12.15 -3.44 -13.19
N LEU A 154 11.09 -4.04 -13.75
CA LEU A 154 9.80 -4.15 -13.05
C LEU A 154 9.90 -5.14 -11.88
N PRO A 155 9.38 -4.78 -10.70
CA PRO A 155 9.39 -5.66 -9.56
C PRO A 155 8.58 -6.94 -9.83
N ARG A 156 9.04 -8.05 -9.24
CA ARG A 156 8.29 -9.31 -9.22
C ARG A 156 7.19 -9.25 -8.15
N PRO A 157 6.14 -10.08 -8.24
CA PRO A 157 5.13 -10.17 -7.19
C PRO A 157 5.73 -10.30 -5.78
N GLY A 158 5.24 -9.51 -4.84
CA GLY A 158 5.76 -9.42 -3.49
C GLY A 158 7.01 -8.53 -3.33
N ARG A 159 7.37 -7.74 -4.35
CA ARG A 159 8.52 -6.81 -4.30
C ARG A 159 8.09 -5.37 -4.54
N VAL A 160 8.86 -4.47 -3.93
CA VAL A 160 8.77 -3.03 -4.15
C VAL A 160 10.15 -2.51 -4.56
N ALA A 161 10.17 -1.58 -5.51
CA ALA A 161 11.39 -0.96 -6.01
C ALA A 161 11.14 0.49 -6.41
N GLN A 162 12.18 1.31 -6.31
CA GLN A 162 12.18 2.64 -6.91
C GLN A 162 12.70 2.50 -8.34
N ILE A 163 11.88 2.86 -9.31
CA ILE A 163 12.19 2.74 -10.74
C ILE A 163 11.81 4.02 -11.48
N LYS A 164 12.32 4.17 -12.69
CA LYS A 164 11.91 5.23 -13.62
C LYS A 164 10.94 4.66 -14.64
N LEU A 165 9.76 5.27 -14.71
CA LEU A 165 8.82 5.11 -15.81
C LEU A 165 9.04 6.30 -16.76
N ASP A 166 9.63 6.06 -17.91
CA ASP A 166 10.21 7.11 -18.78
C ASP A 166 11.16 8.02 -18.02
N SER A 167 10.76 9.27 -17.76
CA SER A 167 11.52 10.25 -16.99
C SER A 167 11.09 10.38 -15.54
N ILE A 168 9.97 9.75 -15.14
CA ILE A 168 9.34 9.91 -13.84
C ILE A 168 9.90 8.88 -12.87
N LEU A 169 10.47 9.35 -11.76
CA LEU A 169 10.89 8.48 -10.67
C LEU A 169 9.70 8.09 -9.82
N CYS A 170 9.42 6.79 -9.73
CA CYS A 170 8.27 6.23 -9.01
C CYS A 170 8.73 5.17 -8.01
N VAL A 171 7.94 4.97 -6.97
CA VAL A 171 7.96 3.73 -6.17
C VAL A 171 6.92 2.80 -6.77
N VAL A 172 7.32 1.60 -7.15
CA VAL A 172 6.43 0.61 -7.75
C VAL A 172 6.46 -0.67 -6.91
N ALA A 173 5.30 -1.10 -6.45
CA ALA A 173 5.10 -2.36 -5.75
C ALA A 173 4.29 -3.32 -6.60
N ALA A 174 4.77 -4.54 -6.80
CA ALA A 174 4.00 -5.62 -7.42
C ALA A 174 3.28 -6.40 -6.32
N ALA A 175 1.99 -6.18 -6.16
CA ALA A 175 1.20 -6.85 -5.14
C ALA A 175 1.14 -8.37 -5.40
N PRO A 176 1.33 -9.22 -4.38
CA PRO A 176 1.24 -10.66 -4.54
C PRO A 176 -0.24 -11.09 -4.60
N LEU A 177 -0.76 -11.24 -5.83
CA LEU A 177 -2.12 -11.74 -6.04
C LEU A 177 -2.14 -13.27 -6.09
N PRO A 178 -3.21 -13.91 -5.57
CA PRO A 178 -3.35 -15.36 -5.60
C PRO A 178 -3.72 -15.92 -6.98
N HIS A 179 -4.06 -15.06 -7.95
CA HIS A 179 -4.47 -15.47 -9.29
C HIS A 179 -3.31 -15.45 -10.27
N ALA A 180 -3.00 -16.60 -10.85
CA ALA A 180 -2.06 -16.71 -11.96
C ALA A 180 -2.58 -15.94 -13.19
N GLY A 181 -1.67 -15.21 -13.84
CA GLY A 181 -1.98 -14.46 -15.07
C GLY A 181 -2.63 -13.11 -14.88
N VAL A 182 -2.70 -12.61 -13.65
CA VAL A 182 -3.10 -11.22 -13.34
C VAL A 182 -2.01 -10.57 -12.51
N ASP A 183 -1.45 -9.47 -12.98
CA ASP A 183 -0.53 -8.63 -12.23
C ASP A 183 -1.27 -7.43 -11.63
N ALA A 184 -0.82 -6.97 -10.48
CA ALA A 184 -1.26 -5.72 -9.86
C ALA A 184 -0.05 -4.92 -9.41
N PHE A 185 0.11 -3.74 -9.98
CA PHE A 185 1.17 -2.81 -9.63
C PHE A 185 0.59 -1.58 -8.96
N LEU A 186 1.11 -1.25 -7.79
CA LEU A 186 0.89 0.04 -7.16
C LEU A 186 2.03 0.96 -7.55
N VAL A 187 1.69 2.04 -8.22
CA VAL A 187 2.62 3.04 -8.69
C VAL A 187 2.39 4.31 -7.89
N PHE A 188 3.39 4.69 -7.10
CA PHE A 188 3.35 5.90 -6.28
C PHE A 188 4.11 7.00 -7.01
N VAL A 189 3.39 8.03 -7.42
CA VAL A 189 3.92 9.18 -8.17
C VAL A 189 3.78 10.47 -7.37
N SER A 190 4.62 11.46 -7.66
CA SER A 190 4.41 12.78 -7.06
C SER A 190 3.09 13.41 -7.56
N PRO A 191 2.40 14.21 -6.72
CA PRO A 191 1.14 14.86 -7.14
C PRO A 191 1.27 15.69 -8.41
N ALA A 192 2.43 16.30 -8.65
CA ALA A 192 2.69 17.08 -9.86
C ALA A 192 2.77 16.25 -11.16
N GLN A 193 2.84 14.94 -11.06
CA GLN A 193 2.99 14.00 -12.17
C GLN A 193 1.81 13.02 -12.30
N ALA A 194 0.82 13.16 -11.43
CA ALA A 194 -0.38 12.32 -11.44
C ALA A 194 -1.52 12.88 -12.31
N THR A 195 -1.30 14.02 -13.00
CA THR A 195 -2.27 14.71 -13.88
C THR A 195 -2.08 14.38 -15.34
#